data_82fbb2b352de25b58192ba77945de680
#
_entry.id   82fbb2b352de25b58192ba77945de680
#
_cell.length_a   1.000
_cell.length_b   1.000
_cell.length_c   1.000
_cell.angle_alpha   90.00
_cell.angle_beta   90.00
_cell.angle_gamma   90.00
#
_symmetry.space_group_name_H-M   'P 1'
#
loop_
_entity.id
_entity.type
_entity.pdbx_description
1 polymer ?
#
loop_
_entity_poly.entity_id
_entity_poly.type
_entity_poly.pdbx_seq_one_letter_code
_entity_poly.pdbx_strand_id
1 'polypeptide(L)'
;MSDAIESKANNNGHDETALIGRESDVVPGRFGEPLQITHVQYSRGGGSTAPKRPLFLCLHGWGSNEADLADMMRYVAPYNDFASLRAPLTLQPAGRFAPGAYSWLHDCVDTGEDLDRDAFAAAKAIDDWVSANIPDDRAVVPIGFSQGGLLAIHLLRVHPERYRASISLSGFLAPGLVRGTAPADDRIAPLNIPTFFGYGNSDTVIAKPELSP
;
A
#
# COMPACT_ATOMS: atom_id res chain seq x y z
N MET A 1 36.05 -64.30 11.04
CA MET A 1 34.60 -64.15 10.89
C MET A 1 34.15 -63.07 11.84
N SER A 2 33.95 -61.90 11.32
CA SER A 2 33.39 -60.79 12.11
C SER A 2 32.75 -59.85 11.07
N ASP A 3 31.40 -59.87 11.10
CA ASP A 3 30.56 -59.11 10.20
C ASP A 3 30.54 -57.63 10.61
N ALA A 4 31.00 -56.75 9.77
CA ALA A 4 30.82 -55.31 9.91
C ALA A 4 29.47 -54.92 9.37
N ILE A 5 28.60 -54.39 10.24
CA ILE A 5 27.34 -53.81 9.88
C ILE A 5 27.59 -52.30 9.53
N GLU A 6 27.52 -51.96 8.24
CA GLU A 6 27.49 -50.57 7.79
C GLU A 6 26.10 -49.96 8.08
N SER A 7 26.07 -48.99 8.96
CA SER A 7 24.91 -48.15 9.18
C SER A 7 24.89 -47.04 8.08
N LYS A 8 23.95 -47.15 7.16
CA LYS A 8 23.63 -46.04 6.23
C LYS A 8 22.95 -44.92 6.99
N ALA A 9 23.65 -43.83 7.16
CA ALA A 9 23.06 -42.56 7.60
C ALA A 9 22.16 -42.01 6.46
N ASN A 10 20.86 -41.99 6.73
CA ASN A 10 19.89 -41.33 5.87
C ASN A 10 20.01 -39.81 6.07
N ASN A 11 20.65 -39.14 5.14
CA ASN A 11 20.75 -37.69 5.12
C ASN A 11 19.50 -37.12 4.46
N ASN A 12 18.40 -37.01 5.20
CA ASN A 12 17.26 -36.21 4.79
C ASN A 12 17.60 -34.73 4.99
N GLY A 13 18.36 -34.18 4.05
CA GLY A 13 18.47 -32.75 3.89
C GLY A 13 17.11 -32.21 3.45
N HIS A 14 16.33 -31.74 4.40
CA HIS A 14 15.21 -30.87 4.07
C HIS A 14 15.80 -29.60 3.50
N ASP A 15 15.61 -29.44 2.19
CA ASP A 15 15.92 -28.21 1.47
C ASP A 15 14.97 -27.10 1.96
N GLU A 16 15.41 -26.35 2.97
CA GLU A 16 14.65 -25.22 3.52
C GLU A 16 14.45 -24.08 2.49
N THR A 17 15.15 -24.13 1.36
CA THR A 17 14.99 -23.14 0.28
C THR A 17 13.72 -23.34 -0.56
N ALA A 18 13.06 -24.49 -0.47
CA ALA A 18 11.84 -24.78 -1.22
C ALA A 18 10.56 -24.15 -0.62
N LEU A 19 10.63 -23.52 0.55
CA LEU A 19 9.48 -22.92 1.27
C LEU A 19 9.42 -21.39 1.17
N ILE A 20 10.28 -20.77 0.37
CA ILE A 20 10.09 -19.36 -0.02
C ILE A 20 9.04 -19.37 -1.11
N GLY A 21 7.75 -19.27 -0.71
CA GLY A 21 6.67 -19.06 -1.65
C GLY A 21 7.06 -17.91 -2.58
N ARG A 22 6.92 -18.12 -3.88
CA ARG A 22 7.17 -17.08 -4.86
C ARG A 22 6.20 -15.95 -4.59
N GLU A 23 6.58 -14.72 -4.86
CA GLU A 23 5.72 -13.53 -4.72
C GLU A 23 4.34 -13.72 -5.42
N SER A 24 4.30 -14.58 -6.45
CA SER A 24 3.10 -15.02 -7.17
C SER A 24 2.15 -15.92 -6.37
N ASP A 25 2.57 -16.44 -5.20
CA ASP A 25 1.74 -17.33 -4.38
C ASP A 25 0.91 -16.55 -3.34
N VAL A 26 1.14 -15.24 -3.23
CA VAL A 26 0.31 -14.35 -2.40
C VAL A 26 -0.93 -13.97 -3.22
N VAL A 27 -2.08 -14.52 -2.84
CA VAL A 27 -3.37 -14.19 -3.47
C VAL A 27 -3.69 -12.71 -3.18
N PRO A 28 -3.80 -11.84 -4.19
CA PRO A 28 -4.13 -10.44 -3.99
C PRO A 28 -5.58 -10.32 -3.54
N GLY A 29 -5.78 -9.75 -2.32
CA GLY A 29 -7.10 -9.56 -1.74
C GLY A 29 -7.83 -10.86 -1.38
N ARG A 30 -9.03 -10.73 -0.79
CA ARG A 30 -9.85 -11.87 -0.37
C ARG A 30 -10.47 -12.65 -1.53
N PHE A 31 -10.69 -12.02 -2.66
CA PHE A 31 -11.45 -12.56 -3.78
C PHE A 31 -10.61 -12.86 -5.02
N GLY A 32 -9.28 -12.74 -4.92
CA GLY A 32 -8.34 -13.31 -5.87
C GLY A 32 -8.09 -12.53 -7.17
N GLU A 33 -8.91 -11.56 -7.52
CA GLU A 33 -8.70 -10.78 -8.75
C GLU A 33 -7.71 -9.63 -8.50
N PRO A 34 -6.76 -9.39 -9.40
CA PRO A 34 -5.85 -8.26 -9.31
C PRO A 34 -6.61 -6.93 -9.34
N LEU A 35 -6.36 -6.08 -8.35
CA LEU A 35 -6.92 -4.73 -8.34
C LEU A 35 -6.22 -3.85 -9.38
N GLN A 36 -6.95 -2.90 -9.97
CA GLN A 36 -6.42 -2.00 -10.99
C GLN A 36 -6.86 -0.55 -10.73
N ILE A 37 -5.92 0.37 -10.87
CA ILE A 37 -6.20 1.81 -10.81
C ILE A 37 -6.64 2.28 -12.20
N THR A 38 -7.88 2.73 -12.32
CA THR A 38 -8.47 3.11 -13.60
C THR A 38 -8.78 4.61 -13.72
N HIS A 39 -8.83 5.35 -12.60
CA HIS A 39 -9.17 6.76 -12.58
C HIS A 39 -8.19 7.55 -11.71
N VAL A 40 -7.75 8.68 -12.24
CA VAL A 40 -6.77 9.56 -11.58
C VAL A 40 -7.14 11.01 -11.85
N GLN A 41 -7.10 11.83 -10.80
CA GLN A 41 -7.16 13.29 -10.92
C GLN A 41 -5.77 13.89 -10.72
N TYR A 42 -5.31 14.66 -11.68
CA TYR A 42 -3.99 15.29 -11.64
C TYR A 42 -4.07 16.77 -11.30
N SER A 43 -3.04 17.29 -10.61
CA SER A 43 -2.68 18.70 -10.71
C SER A 43 -2.17 19.00 -12.11
N ARG A 44 -2.01 20.31 -12.44
CA ARG A 44 -1.52 20.73 -13.78
C ARG A 44 -0.21 20.05 -14.19
N GLY A 45 0.71 19.79 -13.22
CA GLY A 45 2.00 19.14 -13.46
C GLY A 45 2.03 17.66 -13.05
N GLY A 46 0.93 17.13 -12.49
CA GLY A 46 0.89 15.78 -11.92
C GLY A 46 1.20 14.68 -12.92
N GLY A 47 0.63 14.79 -14.12
CA GLY A 47 0.86 13.84 -15.21
C GLY A 47 2.09 14.16 -16.08
N SER A 48 2.88 15.19 -15.77
CA SER A 48 4.03 15.58 -16.59
C SER A 48 5.24 14.68 -16.34
N THR A 49 5.92 14.31 -17.41
CA THR A 49 7.21 13.61 -17.37
C THR A 49 8.42 14.56 -17.37
N ALA A 50 8.20 15.85 -17.70
CA ALA A 50 9.27 16.82 -17.89
C ALA A 50 9.76 17.52 -16.61
N PRO A 51 8.93 18.09 -15.72
CA PRO A 51 9.43 18.65 -14.48
C PRO A 51 9.66 17.56 -13.45
N LYS A 52 10.88 17.48 -12.96
CA LYS A 52 11.29 16.53 -11.91
C LYS A 52 10.95 17.02 -10.50
N ARG A 53 9.82 17.73 -10.34
CA ARG A 53 9.32 18.07 -9.01
C ARG A 53 8.78 16.83 -8.33
N PRO A 54 8.93 16.68 -7.00
CA PRO A 54 8.28 15.63 -6.27
C PRO A 54 6.79 15.58 -6.56
N LEU A 55 6.25 14.37 -6.68
CA LEU A 55 4.83 14.11 -6.88
C LEU A 55 4.21 13.62 -5.59
N PHE A 56 3.15 14.27 -5.13
CA PHE A 56 2.30 13.70 -4.09
C PHE A 56 1.35 12.69 -4.71
N LEU A 57 1.37 11.45 -4.19
CA LEU A 57 0.45 10.39 -4.55
C LEU A 57 -0.67 10.37 -3.52
N CYS A 58 -1.85 10.85 -3.89
CA CYS A 58 -2.96 11.07 -2.96
C CYS A 58 -3.89 9.86 -2.94
N LEU A 59 -4.18 9.33 -1.72
CA LEU A 59 -4.96 8.13 -1.48
C LEU A 59 -6.09 8.46 -0.51
N HIS A 60 -7.33 8.47 -0.99
CA HIS A 60 -8.51 8.85 -0.19
C HIS A 60 -8.93 7.78 0.83
N GLY A 61 -9.82 8.13 1.75
CA GLY A 61 -10.42 7.21 2.72
C GLY A 61 -11.58 6.39 2.16
N TRP A 62 -12.08 5.45 2.96
CA TRP A 62 -13.25 4.64 2.63
C TRP A 62 -14.47 5.50 2.32
N GLY A 63 -15.21 5.14 1.28
CA GLY A 63 -16.43 5.83 0.88
C GLY A 63 -16.20 7.17 0.17
N SER A 64 -14.95 7.55 -0.09
CA SER A 64 -14.58 8.77 -0.81
C SER A 64 -14.16 8.49 -2.26
N ASN A 65 -13.46 9.41 -2.90
CA ASN A 65 -13.01 9.33 -4.28
C ASN A 65 -11.76 10.20 -4.52
N GLU A 66 -11.25 10.23 -5.74
CA GLU A 66 -10.03 10.94 -6.14
C GLU A 66 -10.09 12.47 -5.97
N ALA A 67 -11.27 13.08 -5.85
CA ALA A 67 -11.38 14.53 -5.69
C ALA A 67 -11.04 14.98 -4.25
N ASP A 68 -11.23 14.13 -3.26
CA ASP A 68 -11.11 14.46 -1.83
C ASP A 68 -9.73 15.03 -1.48
N LEU A 69 -8.67 14.23 -1.64
CA LEU A 69 -7.33 14.70 -1.34
C LEU A 69 -6.80 15.69 -2.40
N ALA A 70 -7.28 15.60 -3.63
CA ALA A 70 -6.96 16.59 -4.67
C ALA A 70 -7.40 18.00 -4.25
N ASP A 71 -8.59 18.12 -3.66
CA ASP A 71 -9.08 19.41 -3.15
C ASP A 71 -8.29 19.85 -1.91
N MET A 72 -7.96 18.94 -0.98
CA MET A 72 -7.10 19.22 0.16
C MET A 72 -5.72 19.75 -0.28
N MET A 73 -5.09 19.14 -1.28
CA MET A 73 -3.77 19.53 -1.79
C MET A 73 -3.73 20.98 -2.30
N ARG A 74 -4.83 21.52 -2.79
CA ARG A 74 -4.92 22.94 -3.21
C ARG A 74 -4.73 23.93 -2.07
N TYR A 75 -4.98 23.49 -0.81
CA TYR A 75 -4.81 24.30 0.39
C TYR A 75 -3.48 24.04 1.09
N VAL A 76 -3.10 22.77 1.27
CA VAL A 76 -1.93 22.40 2.06
C VAL A 76 -0.62 22.43 1.26
N ALA A 77 -0.69 22.20 -0.04
CA ALA A 77 0.49 22.18 -0.90
C ALA A 77 0.20 22.72 -2.32
N PRO A 78 -0.29 23.97 -2.47
CA PRO A 78 -0.83 24.50 -3.73
C PRO A 78 0.19 24.60 -4.88
N TYR A 79 1.48 24.56 -4.56
CA TYR A 79 2.57 24.65 -5.54
C TYR A 79 3.21 23.29 -5.87
N ASN A 80 2.70 22.23 -5.28
CA ASN A 80 3.21 20.88 -5.53
C ASN A 80 2.34 20.13 -6.53
N ASP A 81 3.00 19.27 -7.29
CA ASP A 81 2.31 18.38 -8.20
C ASP A 81 1.71 17.20 -7.46
N PHE A 82 0.53 16.75 -7.88
CA PHE A 82 -0.11 15.57 -7.34
C PHE A 82 -0.78 14.70 -8.41
N ALA A 83 -0.91 13.42 -8.10
CA ALA A 83 -1.80 12.46 -8.71
C ALA A 83 -2.69 11.86 -7.62
N SER A 84 -4.00 12.09 -7.70
CA SER A 84 -4.97 11.56 -6.74
C SER A 84 -5.70 10.39 -7.37
N LEU A 85 -5.52 9.22 -6.80
CA LEU A 85 -6.02 7.97 -7.32
C LEU A 85 -7.41 7.66 -6.78
N ARG A 86 -8.28 7.08 -7.62
CA ARG A 86 -9.52 6.46 -7.20
C ARG A 86 -9.26 5.01 -6.78
N ALA A 87 -9.76 4.63 -5.62
CA ALA A 87 -9.72 3.25 -5.16
C ALA A 87 -10.50 2.32 -6.11
N PRO A 88 -10.05 1.06 -6.30
CA PRO A 88 -10.61 0.17 -7.32
C PRO A 88 -11.96 -0.45 -6.98
N LEU A 89 -12.31 -0.56 -5.69
CA LEU A 89 -13.55 -1.20 -5.26
C LEU A 89 -14.70 -0.18 -5.20
N THR A 90 -15.75 -0.40 -5.98
CA THR A 90 -16.90 0.50 -6.03
C THR A 90 -17.89 0.16 -4.94
N LEU A 91 -18.10 1.06 -3.99
CA LEU A 91 -19.17 0.98 -2.99
C LEU A 91 -20.47 1.56 -3.51
N GLN A 92 -20.39 2.71 -4.18
CA GLN A 92 -21.49 3.35 -4.87
C GLN A 92 -20.99 3.94 -6.19
N PRO A 93 -21.59 3.57 -7.34
CA PRO A 93 -21.18 4.12 -8.61
C PRO A 93 -21.48 5.62 -8.69
N ALA A 94 -20.65 6.34 -9.44
CA ALA A 94 -20.89 7.74 -9.72
C ALA A 94 -22.20 7.91 -10.50
N GLY A 95 -23.01 8.88 -10.11
CA GLY A 95 -24.27 9.24 -10.75
C GLY A 95 -24.22 10.67 -11.29
N ARG A 96 -25.33 11.10 -11.91
CA ARG A 96 -25.42 12.44 -12.51
C ARG A 96 -25.12 13.58 -11.50
N PHE A 97 -25.44 13.35 -10.22
CA PHE A 97 -25.35 14.36 -9.15
C PHE A 97 -24.56 13.88 -7.92
N ALA A 98 -23.90 12.72 -8.03
CA ALA A 98 -23.12 12.14 -6.94
C ALA A 98 -21.78 11.64 -7.48
N PRO A 99 -20.63 11.97 -6.83
CA PRO A 99 -19.29 11.66 -7.33
C PRO A 99 -18.93 10.17 -7.25
N GLY A 100 -19.73 9.35 -6.62
CA GLY A 100 -19.44 7.95 -6.32
C GLY A 100 -18.65 7.79 -5.02
N ALA A 101 -18.62 6.56 -4.51
CA ALA A 101 -17.92 6.18 -3.30
C ALA A 101 -17.12 4.90 -3.56
N TYR A 102 -15.86 4.89 -3.14
CA TYR A 102 -14.90 3.82 -3.47
C TYR A 102 -14.12 3.40 -2.23
N SER A 103 -13.53 2.23 -2.31
CA SER A 103 -12.73 1.64 -1.23
C SER A 103 -11.47 0.97 -1.76
N TRP A 104 -10.43 0.98 -0.93
CA TRP A 104 -9.20 0.24 -1.17
C TRP A 104 -9.27 -1.18 -0.64
N LEU A 105 -10.02 -1.39 0.43
CA LEU A 105 -10.22 -2.66 1.13
C LEU A 105 -11.68 -3.11 0.98
N HIS A 106 -11.94 -4.39 1.16
CA HIS A 106 -13.29 -4.94 1.04
C HIS A 106 -14.22 -4.50 2.18
N ASP A 107 -13.66 -4.25 3.37
CA ASP A 107 -14.38 -3.68 4.51
C ASP A 107 -13.84 -2.30 4.89
N CYS A 108 -14.60 -1.54 5.68
CA CYS A 108 -14.21 -0.20 6.12
C CYS A 108 -12.91 -0.22 6.93
N VAL A 109 -12.82 -1.13 7.90
CA VAL A 109 -11.63 -1.45 8.67
C VAL A 109 -11.54 -2.98 8.79
N ASP A 110 -10.69 -3.56 7.99
CA ASP A 110 -10.37 -4.99 8.08
C ASP A 110 -9.42 -5.25 9.24
N THR A 111 -9.29 -6.51 9.63
CA THR A 111 -8.40 -6.95 10.71
C THR A 111 -7.67 -8.25 10.33
N GLY A 112 -6.57 -8.52 11.03
CA GLY A 112 -5.86 -9.78 10.92
C GLY A 112 -5.33 -10.07 9.51
N GLU A 113 -5.45 -11.33 9.10
CA GLU A 113 -4.95 -11.80 7.80
C GLU A 113 -5.69 -11.18 6.59
N ASP A 114 -6.99 -10.87 6.75
CA ASP A 114 -7.78 -10.24 5.72
C ASP A 114 -7.26 -8.83 5.42
N LEU A 115 -6.92 -8.07 6.47
CA LEU A 115 -6.29 -6.77 6.32
C LEU A 115 -4.94 -6.85 5.60
N ASP A 116 -4.11 -7.83 5.94
CA ASP A 116 -2.82 -8.03 5.28
C ASP A 116 -2.98 -8.27 3.77
N ARG A 117 -3.91 -9.16 3.39
CA ARG A 117 -4.17 -9.51 1.99
C ARG A 117 -4.72 -8.33 1.20
N ASP A 118 -5.69 -7.62 1.75
CA ASP A 118 -6.30 -6.46 1.10
C ASP A 118 -5.32 -5.30 0.99
N ALA A 119 -4.57 -5.00 2.05
CA ALA A 119 -3.56 -3.95 2.04
C ALA A 119 -2.46 -4.22 1.00
N PHE A 120 -1.99 -5.47 0.91
CA PHE A 120 -1.00 -5.86 -0.09
C PHE A 120 -1.56 -5.74 -1.51
N ALA A 121 -2.77 -6.25 -1.78
CA ALA A 121 -3.39 -6.18 -3.09
C ALA A 121 -3.59 -4.73 -3.56
N ALA A 122 -4.08 -3.85 -2.67
CA ALA A 122 -4.27 -2.44 -2.97
C ALA A 122 -2.93 -1.72 -3.17
N ALA A 123 -1.94 -1.95 -2.29
CA ALA A 123 -0.61 -1.33 -2.42
C ALA A 123 0.09 -1.80 -3.70
N LYS A 124 -0.01 -3.08 -4.05
CA LYS A 124 0.54 -3.62 -5.30
C LYS A 124 -0.09 -2.96 -6.52
N ALA A 125 -1.42 -2.82 -6.56
CA ALA A 125 -2.12 -2.13 -7.65
C ALA A 125 -1.67 -0.66 -7.79
N ILE A 126 -1.43 0.03 -6.67
CA ILE A 126 -0.92 1.41 -6.67
C ILE A 126 0.52 1.44 -7.17
N ASP A 127 1.39 0.55 -6.68
CA ASP A 127 2.80 0.50 -7.07
C ASP A 127 2.98 0.15 -8.56
N ASP A 128 2.18 -0.77 -9.08
CA ASP A 128 2.12 -1.11 -10.51
C ASP A 128 1.68 0.10 -11.34
N TRP A 129 0.66 0.83 -10.87
CA TRP A 129 0.24 2.05 -11.53
C TRP A 129 1.35 3.12 -11.51
N VAL A 130 2.02 3.32 -10.38
CA VAL A 130 3.16 4.26 -10.25
C VAL A 130 4.28 3.88 -11.21
N SER A 131 4.65 2.61 -11.25
CA SER A 131 5.71 2.09 -12.14
C SER A 131 5.37 2.28 -13.62
N ALA A 132 4.10 2.15 -13.99
CA ALA A 132 3.65 2.31 -15.38
C ALA A 132 3.49 3.78 -15.82
N ASN A 133 3.24 4.72 -14.89
CA ASN A 133 2.81 6.08 -15.24
C ASN A 133 3.75 7.19 -14.75
N ILE A 134 4.61 6.93 -13.76
CA ILE A 134 5.49 7.93 -13.17
C ILE A 134 6.95 7.55 -13.44
N PRO A 135 7.75 8.43 -14.08
CA PRO A 135 9.16 8.15 -14.33
C PRO A 135 9.93 7.75 -13.07
N ASP A 136 10.85 6.80 -13.18
CA ASP A 136 11.62 6.25 -12.05
C ASP A 136 12.46 7.32 -11.34
N ASP A 137 12.94 8.32 -12.08
CA ASP A 137 13.73 9.41 -11.54
C ASP A 137 12.88 10.52 -10.89
N ARG A 138 11.55 10.44 -10.95
CA ARG A 138 10.65 11.36 -10.27
C ARG A 138 10.39 10.88 -8.85
N ALA A 139 10.71 11.72 -7.86
CA ALA A 139 10.40 11.45 -6.45
C ALA A 139 8.88 11.35 -6.23
N VAL A 140 8.42 10.30 -5.56
CA VAL A 140 7.01 10.10 -5.19
C VAL A 140 6.89 10.09 -3.67
N VAL A 141 5.87 10.81 -3.18
CA VAL A 141 5.53 10.92 -1.75
C VAL A 141 4.06 10.53 -1.59
N PRO A 142 3.74 9.32 -1.14
CA PRO A 142 2.37 8.96 -0.83
C PRO A 142 1.85 9.76 0.37
N ILE A 143 0.63 10.26 0.23
CA ILE A 143 -0.15 10.91 1.27
C ILE A 143 -1.56 10.32 1.25
N GLY A 144 -2.04 9.83 2.41
CA GLY A 144 -3.34 9.19 2.47
C GLY A 144 -4.10 9.47 3.76
N PHE A 145 -5.42 9.34 3.67
CA PHE A 145 -6.33 9.47 4.80
C PHE A 145 -7.02 8.13 5.08
N SER A 146 -7.11 7.73 6.36
CA SER A 146 -7.77 6.49 6.81
C SER A 146 -7.21 5.26 6.06
N GLN A 147 -8.01 4.51 5.27
CA GLN A 147 -7.51 3.43 4.41
C GLN A 147 -6.35 3.88 3.51
N GLY A 148 -6.45 5.08 2.92
CA GLY A 148 -5.35 5.66 2.14
C GLY A 148 -4.10 5.93 2.99
N GLY A 149 -4.28 6.27 4.26
CA GLY A 149 -3.19 6.45 5.24
C GLY A 149 -2.48 5.14 5.56
N LEU A 150 -3.21 4.04 5.71
CA LEU A 150 -2.64 2.69 5.79
C LEU A 150 -1.80 2.39 4.55
N LEU A 151 -2.36 2.63 3.35
CA LEU A 151 -1.66 2.32 2.11
C LEU A 151 -0.43 3.20 1.88
N ALA A 152 -0.45 4.47 2.31
CA ALA A 152 0.73 5.32 2.24
C ALA A 152 1.93 4.74 3.01
N ILE A 153 1.68 4.05 4.13
CA ILE A 153 2.71 3.31 4.86
C ILE A 153 3.00 1.96 4.18
N HIS A 154 1.96 1.23 3.76
CA HIS A 154 2.12 -0.12 3.20
C HIS A 154 2.91 -0.13 1.88
N LEU A 155 2.86 0.95 1.10
CA LEU A 155 3.70 1.14 -0.09
C LEU A 155 5.20 1.06 0.24
N LEU A 156 5.63 1.57 1.41
CA LEU A 156 7.02 1.42 1.87
C LEU A 156 7.34 -0.05 2.19
N ARG A 157 6.35 -0.82 2.67
CA ARG A 157 6.52 -2.24 2.99
C ARG A 157 6.55 -3.13 1.74
N VAL A 158 6.07 -2.60 0.61
CA VAL A 158 6.11 -3.29 -0.70
C VAL A 158 7.35 -2.88 -1.48
N HIS A 159 7.61 -1.59 -1.65
CA HIS A 159 8.68 -1.07 -2.52
C HIS A 159 9.32 0.21 -1.94
N PRO A 160 10.09 0.10 -0.83
CA PRO A 160 10.58 1.28 -0.09
C PRO A 160 11.48 2.19 -0.92
N GLU A 161 12.24 1.66 -1.86
CA GLU A 161 13.19 2.44 -2.67
C GLU A 161 12.49 3.39 -3.65
N ARG A 162 11.22 3.12 -3.97
CA ARG A 162 10.42 3.92 -4.91
C ARG A 162 9.92 5.22 -4.29
N TYR A 163 9.73 5.24 -2.98
CA TYR A 163 9.07 6.34 -2.27
C TYR A 163 10.05 7.12 -1.40
N ARG A 164 9.99 8.46 -1.44
CA ARG A 164 10.96 9.35 -0.76
C ARG A 164 10.54 9.76 0.65
N ALA A 165 9.28 9.65 0.95
CA ALA A 165 8.67 9.91 2.25
C ALA A 165 7.28 9.30 2.24
N SER A 166 6.61 9.24 3.38
CA SER A 166 5.20 8.84 3.49
C SER A 166 4.45 9.71 4.48
N ILE A 167 3.18 10.01 4.19
CA ILE A 167 2.31 10.81 5.05
C ILE A 167 1.01 10.04 5.27
N SER A 168 0.81 9.59 6.51
CA SER A 168 -0.41 8.91 6.94
C SER A 168 -1.22 9.84 7.84
N LEU A 169 -2.47 10.11 7.45
CA LEU A 169 -3.43 10.92 8.18
C LEU A 169 -4.55 10.01 8.68
N SER A 170 -4.66 9.82 9.99
CA SER A 170 -5.61 8.90 10.63
C SER A 170 -5.62 7.51 9.99
N GLY A 171 -4.45 7.04 9.56
CA GLY A 171 -4.29 5.68 9.04
C GLY A 171 -4.13 4.66 10.16
N PHE A 172 -3.99 3.42 9.76
CA PHE A 172 -3.73 2.28 10.64
C PHE A 172 -2.71 1.36 9.97
N LEU A 173 -2.33 0.25 10.60
CA LEU A 173 -1.29 -0.64 10.08
C LEU A 173 -1.84 -2.04 9.86
N ALA A 174 -1.49 -2.64 8.74
CA ALA A 174 -1.66 -4.06 8.53
C ALA A 174 -0.65 -4.84 9.40
N PRO A 175 -1.06 -5.88 10.14
CA PRO A 175 -0.21 -6.54 11.13
C PRO A 175 0.97 -7.32 10.54
N GLY A 176 0.93 -7.73 9.27
CA GLY A 176 2.00 -8.49 8.63
C GLY A 176 2.00 -9.98 9.02
N LEU A 177 0.85 -10.55 9.33
CA LEU A 177 0.70 -11.96 9.72
C LEU A 177 0.86 -12.90 8.51
N VAL A 178 0.42 -12.44 7.34
CA VAL A 178 0.48 -13.24 6.11
C VAL A 178 1.84 -13.03 5.44
N ARG A 179 2.58 -14.12 5.28
CA ARG A 179 3.89 -14.08 4.63
C ARG A 179 3.79 -13.50 3.21
N GLY A 180 4.68 -12.57 2.87
CA GLY A 180 4.76 -11.95 1.56
C GLY A 180 3.88 -10.72 1.37
N THR A 181 3.00 -10.38 2.32
CA THR A 181 2.17 -9.16 2.24
C THR A 181 2.92 -7.89 2.67
N ALA A 182 4.08 -8.05 3.29
CA ALA A 182 4.96 -6.96 3.69
C ALA A 182 6.44 -7.32 3.38
N PRO A 183 6.81 -7.49 2.10
CA PRO A 183 8.07 -8.13 1.69
C PRO A 183 9.32 -7.32 2.02
N ALA A 184 9.17 -6.05 2.39
CA ALA A 184 10.30 -5.18 2.69
C ALA A 184 10.46 -4.84 4.18
N ASP A 185 9.65 -5.39 5.09
CA ASP A 185 9.68 -5.03 6.51
C ASP A 185 11.07 -5.15 7.13
N ASP A 186 11.82 -6.22 6.84
CA ASP A 186 13.16 -6.46 7.38
C ASP A 186 14.21 -5.45 6.87
N ARG A 187 13.92 -4.70 5.81
CA ARG A 187 14.89 -3.80 5.15
C ARG A 187 14.49 -2.33 5.14
N ILE A 188 13.31 -1.97 5.66
CA ILE A 188 12.86 -0.57 5.70
C ILE A 188 13.68 0.26 6.68
N ALA A 189 13.92 -0.26 7.89
CA ALA A 189 14.54 0.50 8.98
C ALA A 189 15.87 1.18 8.60
N PRO A 190 16.83 0.52 7.93
CA PRO A 190 18.08 1.16 7.55
C PRO A 190 17.95 2.25 6.47
N LEU A 191 16.82 2.30 5.75
CA LEU A 191 16.60 3.30 4.70
C LEU A 191 16.25 4.69 5.24
N ASN A 192 15.85 4.79 6.52
CA ASN A 192 15.50 6.05 7.19
C ASN A 192 14.54 6.93 6.38
N ILE A 193 13.49 6.32 5.80
CA ILE A 193 12.52 7.03 4.97
C ILE A 193 11.68 7.94 5.88
N PRO A 194 11.66 9.28 5.66
CA PRO A 194 10.86 10.19 6.45
C PRO A 194 9.38 9.80 6.41
N THR A 195 8.79 9.59 7.57
CA THR A 195 7.38 9.18 7.67
C THR A 195 6.67 10.06 8.69
N PHE A 196 5.55 10.67 8.26
CA PHE A 196 4.63 11.37 9.14
C PHE A 196 3.42 10.49 9.41
N PHE A 197 3.09 10.29 10.68
CA PHE A 197 1.91 9.57 11.12
C PHE A 197 1.10 10.45 12.06
N GLY A 198 -0.01 11.00 11.58
CA GLY A 198 -0.88 11.91 12.33
C GLY A 198 -2.27 11.33 12.54
N TYR A 199 -2.83 11.51 13.74
CA TYR A 199 -4.18 11.07 14.08
C TYR A 199 -4.86 12.03 15.06
N GLY A 200 -6.21 12.00 15.08
CA GLY A 200 -7.01 12.76 16.03
C GLY A 200 -7.10 12.06 17.39
N ASN A 201 -6.90 12.81 18.48
CA ASN A 201 -7.03 12.25 19.85
C ASN A 201 -8.45 11.73 20.17
N SER A 202 -9.45 12.15 19.39
CA SER A 202 -10.86 11.78 19.54
C SER A 202 -11.35 10.93 18.37
N ASP A 203 -10.43 10.25 17.66
CA ASP A 203 -10.82 9.32 16.62
C ASP A 203 -11.59 8.14 17.21
N THR A 204 -12.82 7.94 16.74
CA THR A 204 -13.73 6.89 17.21
C THR A 204 -13.86 5.74 16.21
N VAL A 205 -13.26 5.87 15.03
CA VAL A 205 -13.29 4.87 13.96
C VAL A 205 -12.06 3.96 14.05
N ILE A 206 -10.89 4.58 14.21
CA ILE A 206 -9.63 3.84 14.34
C ILE A 206 -9.24 3.82 15.82
N ALA A 207 -9.25 2.63 16.44
CA ALA A 207 -8.88 2.48 17.84
C ALA A 207 -7.40 2.79 18.06
N LYS A 208 -7.05 3.40 19.21
CA LYS A 208 -5.66 3.76 19.55
C LYS A 208 -4.63 2.62 19.42
N PRO A 209 -4.93 1.35 19.77
CA PRO A 209 -4.01 0.23 19.57
C PRO A 209 -3.66 -0.04 18.10
N GLU A 210 -4.55 0.32 17.18
CA GLU A 210 -4.35 0.16 15.73
C GLU A 210 -3.54 1.31 15.13
N LEU A 211 -3.30 2.36 15.91
CA LEU A 211 -2.49 3.53 15.54
C LEU A 211 -1.03 3.42 16.00
N SER A 212 -0.73 2.49 16.90
CA SER A 212 0.63 2.33 17.43
C SER A 212 1.43 1.36 16.59
N PRO A 213 2.63 1.76 16.12
CA PRO A 213 3.57 0.88 15.47
C PRO A 213 4.08 -0.22 16.42
#